data_dd8b29105020b4943cb1edff8adf82d6
#
_entry.id   dd8b29105020b4943cb1edff8adf82d6
#
_cell.length_a   1.000
_cell.length_b   1.000
_cell.length_c   1.000
_cell.angle_alpha   90.00
_cell.angle_beta   90.00
_cell.angle_gamma   90.00
#
_symmetry.space_group_name_H-M   'P 1'
#
loop_
_entity.id
_entity.type
_entity.pdbx_description
1 polymer ?
#
loop_
_entity_poly.entity_id
_entity_poly.type
_entity_poly.pdbx_seq_one_letter_code
_entity_poly.pdbx_strand_id
1 'polypeptide(L)'
;SADANFRVLSQQLSRLNKTLAAGRPTINHPTFVGSERCKPGYTFTSITLKPPKIDRGSYYGKRLLLPDSVTEYDKKLVSRIQIRVNPLPKFDSTVWVTVRKVPASSDLSVAAISAMFADGASPVLVYQYAASGVQANNKLLYDLSAMRADIGDMRKYAVLVYSKDDALETDELVLHVDVEHQRIPTSG
;
A
#
# COMPACT_ATOMS: atom_id res chain seq x y z
N SER A 1 20.28 -20.84 -1.99
CA SER A 1 18.96 -21.35 -2.34
C SER A 1 17.91 -20.25 -2.21
N ALA A 2 16.79 -20.39 -2.87
CA ALA A 2 15.69 -19.42 -2.80
C ALA A 2 15.18 -19.28 -1.36
N ASP A 3 15.16 -20.36 -0.62
CA ASP A 3 14.69 -20.34 0.78
C ASP A 3 15.64 -19.55 1.67
N ALA A 4 16.93 -19.66 1.48
CA ALA A 4 17.91 -18.90 2.23
C ALA A 4 17.79 -17.41 1.92
N ASN A 5 17.61 -17.04 0.66
CA ASN A 5 17.44 -15.65 0.23
C ASN A 5 16.13 -15.06 0.80
N PHE A 6 15.07 -15.84 0.78
CA PHE A 6 13.80 -15.42 1.35
C PHE A 6 13.91 -15.19 2.85
N ARG A 7 14.62 -16.07 3.54
CA ARG A 7 14.83 -15.95 4.99
C ARG A 7 15.60 -14.69 5.34
N VAL A 8 16.65 -14.39 4.59
CA VAL A 8 17.45 -13.17 4.79
C VAL A 8 16.59 -11.93 4.55
N LEU A 9 15.81 -11.92 3.47
CA LEU A 9 14.94 -10.80 3.17
C LEU A 9 13.88 -10.59 4.25
N SER A 10 13.29 -11.66 4.75
CA SER A 10 12.31 -11.58 5.85
C SER A 10 12.93 -11.03 7.12
N GLN A 11 14.17 -11.42 7.44
CA GLN A 11 14.89 -10.88 8.58
C GLN A 11 15.18 -9.39 8.41
N GLN A 12 15.59 -8.97 7.22
CA GLN A 12 15.84 -7.57 6.92
C GLN A 12 14.57 -6.73 7.04
N LEU A 13 13.45 -7.24 6.55
CA LEU A 13 12.16 -6.57 6.71
C LEU A 13 11.77 -6.45 8.18
N SER A 14 11.98 -7.50 8.95
CA SER A 14 11.70 -7.51 10.37
C SER A 14 12.53 -6.45 11.11
N ARG A 15 13.81 -6.35 10.79
CA ARG A 15 14.70 -5.33 11.36
C ARG A 15 14.28 -3.94 10.95
N LEU A 16 13.95 -3.74 9.68
CA LEU A 16 13.50 -2.47 9.17
C LEU A 16 12.23 -2.02 9.88
N ASN A 17 11.27 -2.92 10.03
CA ASN A 17 10.03 -2.63 10.73
C ASN A 17 10.27 -2.26 12.19
N LYS A 18 11.18 -2.96 12.88
CA LYS A 18 11.54 -2.63 14.26
C LYS A 18 12.20 -1.26 14.34
N THR A 19 13.08 -0.94 13.40
CA THR A 19 13.76 0.36 13.36
C THR A 19 12.75 1.47 13.10
N LEU A 20 11.86 1.28 12.15
CA LEU A 20 10.78 2.23 11.86
C LEU A 20 9.87 2.40 13.08
N ALA A 21 9.55 1.32 13.73
CA ALA A 21 8.71 1.32 14.93
C ALA A 21 9.36 2.11 16.06
N ALA A 22 10.66 1.94 16.29
CA ALA A 22 11.38 2.65 17.32
C ALA A 22 11.55 4.14 17.01
N GLY A 23 11.73 4.48 15.71
CA GLY A 23 11.92 5.86 15.28
C GLY A 23 10.64 6.62 14.97
N ARG A 24 9.53 5.92 14.80
CA ARG A 24 8.25 6.52 14.40
C ARG A 24 7.09 5.89 15.15
N PRO A 25 6.83 6.32 16.38
CA PRO A 25 5.75 5.73 17.17
C PRO A 25 4.38 5.78 16.49
N THR A 26 4.18 6.70 15.54
CA THR A 26 2.92 6.82 14.80
C THR A 26 2.65 5.69 13.82
N ILE A 27 3.70 5.01 13.33
CA ILE A 27 3.53 3.90 12.38
C ILE A 27 3.02 2.64 13.08
N ASN A 28 3.27 2.56 14.37
CA ASN A 28 2.95 1.39 15.17
C ASN A 28 1.65 1.48 15.94
N HIS A 29 0.80 2.43 15.60
CA HIS A 29 -0.45 2.51 16.32
C HIS A 29 -1.37 1.37 15.95
N PRO A 30 -1.43 0.32 16.77
CA PRO A 30 -2.37 -0.78 16.57
C PRO A 30 -3.81 -0.28 16.64
N THR A 31 -4.01 0.94 17.10
CA THR A 31 -5.32 1.57 17.22
C THR A 31 -6.04 1.74 15.90
N PHE A 32 -5.33 1.60 14.79
CA PHE A 32 -5.96 1.68 13.48
C PHE A 32 -6.45 0.32 12.98
N VAL A 33 -6.15 -0.73 13.72
CA VAL A 33 -6.65 -2.05 13.38
C VAL A 33 -8.07 -2.16 13.93
N GLY A 34 -9.05 -2.07 13.07
CA GLY A 34 -10.44 -2.29 13.42
C GLY A 34 -11.27 -1.06 13.77
N SER A 35 -10.68 0.00 14.28
CA SER A 35 -11.41 1.26 14.44
C SER A 35 -10.65 2.35 13.73
N GLU A 36 -11.21 2.77 12.61
CA GLU A 36 -10.63 3.80 11.78
C GLU A 36 -10.93 5.15 12.39
N ARG A 37 -10.07 5.57 13.31
CA ARG A 37 -10.19 6.92 13.82
C ARG A 37 -9.36 7.85 12.95
N CYS A 38 -10.06 8.76 12.31
CA CYS A 38 -9.41 9.86 11.62
C CYS A 38 -8.75 10.79 12.62
N LYS A 39 -7.64 11.36 12.23
CA LYS A 39 -7.06 12.50 12.91
C LYS A 39 -8.11 13.61 12.97
N PRO A 40 -8.17 14.43 14.07
CA PRO A 40 -9.12 15.53 14.12
C PRO A 40 -9.00 16.47 12.92
N GLY A 41 -10.12 16.81 12.32
CA GLY A 41 -10.15 17.65 11.13
C GLY A 41 -9.87 16.91 9.84
N TYR A 42 -9.72 15.58 9.87
CA TYR A 42 -9.44 14.73 8.71
C TYR A 42 -10.59 13.75 8.47
N THR A 43 -10.61 13.19 7.30
CA THR A 43 -11.56 12.14 6.90
C THR A 43 -10.87 11.19 5.95
N PHE A 44 -11.48 10.03 5.72
CA PHE A 44 -10.98 9.07 4.75
C PHE A 44 -11.77 9.14 3.45
N THR A 45 -11.04 9.08 2.34
CA THR A 45 -11.61 8.73 1.04
C THR A 45 -11.08 7.36 0.69
N SER A 46 -11.97 6.44 0.41
CA SER A 46 -11.60 5.04 0.17
C SER A 46 -11.82 4.68 -1.28
N ILE A 47 -10.87 3.94 -1.85
CA ILE A 47 -11.01 3.33 -3.16
C ILE A 47 -10.76 1.83 -3.03
N THR A 48 -11.42 1.06 -3.87
CA THR A 48 -11.27 -0.39 -3.91
C THR A 48 -10.51 -0.77 -5.17
N LEU A 49 -9.43 -1.54 -5.01
CA LEU A 49 -8.66 -2.06 -6.12
C LEU A 49 -8.83 -3.56 -6.20
N LYS A 50 -9.23 -4.03 -7.37
CA LYS A 50 -9.32 -5.45 -7.68
C LYS A 50 -8.29 -5.77 -8.74
N PRO A 51 -7.12 -6.28 -8.36
CA PRO A 51 -6.11 -6.59 -9.36
C PRO A 51 -6.63 -7.61 -10.38
N PRO A 52 -6.25 -7.46 -11.65
CA PRO A 52 -6.51 -8.51 -12.63
C PRO A 52 -5.62 -9.72 -12.32
N LYS A 53 -5.69 -10.75 -13.13
CA LYS A 53 -4.79 -11.89 -12.99
C LYS A 53 -3.34 -11.40 -13.05
N ILE A 54 -2.56 -11.79 -12.04
CA ILE A 54 -1.12 -11.52 -12.01
C ILE A 54 -0.42 -12.86 -12.12
N ASP A 55 0.40 -13.04 -13.15
CA ASP A 55 1.13 -14.28 -13.34
C ASP A 55 2.17 -14.47 -12.24
N ARG A 56 2.54 -15.71 -11.99
CA ARG A 56 3.58 -16.04 -11.04
C ARG A 56 4.86 -15.25 -11.33
N GLY A 57 5.40 -14.60 -10.30
CA GLY A 57 6.60 -13.78 -10.43
C GLY A 57 6.36 -12.47 -11.14
N SER A 58 5.12 -12.08 -11.36
CA SER A 58 4.79 -10.85 -12.07
C SER A 58 4.25 -9.78 -11.13
N TYR A 59 3.97 -8.63 -11.71
CA TYR A 59 3.67 -7.40 -10.98
C TYR A 59 2.42 -6.73 -11.52
N TYR A 60 1.80 -5.92 -10.68
CA TYR A 60 0.68 -5.08 -11.04
C TYR A 60 0.82 -3.76 -10.30
N GLY A 61 0.46 -2.67 -10.94
CA GLY A 61 0.46 -1.36 -10.31
C GLY A 61 -0.73 -0.53 -10.75
N LYS A 62 -1.23 0.27 -9.82
CA LYS A 62 -2.34 1.17 -10.08
C LYS A 62 -2.08 2.50 -9.38
N ARG A 63 -2.22 3.60 -10.12
CA ARG A 63 -2.11 4.94 -9.54
C ARG A 63 -3.30 5.19 -8.61
N LEU A 64 -3.04 6.01 -7.59
CA LEU A 64 -4.08 6.43 -6.66
C LEU A 64 -4.90 7.53 -7.31
N LEU A 65 -5.97 7.14 -7.97
CA LEU A 65 -6.90 8.07 -8.62
C LEU A 65 -8.11 8.26 -7.70
N LEU A 66 -8.13 9.40 -7.02
CA LEU A 66 -9.25 9.76 -6.17
C LEU A 66 -10.40 10.32 -7.00
N PRO A 67 -11.64 10.23 -6.48
CA PRO A 67 -12.80 10.81 -7.18
C PRO A 67 -12.64 12.31 -7.42
N ASP A 68 -13.26 12.81 -8.47
CA ASP A 68 -13.19 14.24 -8.82
C ASP A 68 -13.74 15.13 -7.72
N SER A 69 -14.74 14.66 -6.99
CA SER A 69 -15.29 15.39 -5.85
C SER A 69 -14.25 15.67 -4.77
N VAL A 70 -13.18 14.89 -4.74
CA VAL A 70 -12.07 15.06 -3.80
C VAL A 70 -10.92 15.84 -4.45
N THR A 71 -10.61 15.53 -5.69
CA THR A 71 -9.47 16.14 -6.40
C THR A 71 -9.67 17.62 -6.68
N GLU A 72 -10.90 18.11 -6.61
CA GLU A 72 -11.19 19.55 -6.66
C GLU A 72 -10.47 20.31 -5.54
N TYR A 73 -10.19 19.63 -4.44
CA TYR A 73 -9.55 20.23 -3.26
C TYR A 73 -8.10 19.77 -3.16
N ASP A 74 -7.36 19.95 -4.23
CA ASP A 74 -6.01 19.43 -4.40
C ASP A 74 -4.99 19.95 -3.36
N LYS A 75 -5.29 21.09 -2.73
CA LYS A 75 -4.40 21.68 -1.72
C LYS A 75 -4.62 21.13 -0.31
N LYS A 76 -5.68 20.36 -0.07
CA LYS A 76 -5.90 19.78 1.25
C LYS A 76 -4.83 18.74 1.57
N LEU A 77 -4.32 18.77 2.80
CA LEU A 77 -3.23 17.90 3.20
C LEU A 77 -3.68 16.46 3.39
N VAL A 78 -2.79 15.56 3.05
CA VAL A 78 -2.94 14.11 3.28
C VAL A 78 -1.99 13.71 4.39
N SER A 79 -2.50 13.00 5.38
CA SER A 79 -1.72 12.55 6.51
C SER A 79 -1.16 11.15 6.31
N ARG A 80 -1.94 10.26 5.71
CA ARG A 80 -1.53 8.86 5.52
C ARG A 80 -2.37 8.16 4.47
N ILE A 81 -1.81 7.08 3.96
CA ILE A 81 -2.50 6.11 3.11
C ILE A 81 -2.51 4.79 3.87
N GLN A 82 -3.68 4.19 3.98
CA GLN A 82 -3.85 2.88 4.61
C GLN A 82 -4.34 1.90 3.55
N ILE A 83 -3.70 0.75 3.46
CA ILE A 83 -4.16 -0.32 2.58
C ILE A 83 -4.58 -1.48 3.45
N ARG A 84 -5.82 -1.92 3.26
CA ARG A 84 -6.36 -3.12 3.88
C ARG A 84 -6.42 -4.20 2.82
N VAL A 85 -5.83 -5.35 3.12
CA VAL A 85 -5.76 -6.46 2.20
C VAL A 85 -6.81 -7.49 2.61
N ASN A 86 -7.75 -7.76 1.72
CA ASN A 86 -8.80 -8.76 1.94
C ASN A 86 -8.60 -9.92 0.98
N PRO A 87 -7.99 -11.01 1.45
CA PRO A 87 -7.89 -12.21 0.64
C PRO A 87 -9.19 -12.97 0.64
N LEU A 88 -9.47 -13.65 -0.44
CA LEU A 88 -10.58 -14.59 -0.48
C LEU A 88 -10.18 -15.92 0.16
N PRO A 89 -11.16 -16.75 0.57
CA PRO A 89 -10.88 -17.98 1.31
C PRO A 89 -9.94 -18.96 0.61
N LYS A 90 -9.85 -18.90 -0.70
CA LYS A 90 -8.98 -19.81 -1.47
C LYS A 90 -7.59 -19.25 -1.73
N PHE A 91 -7.29 -18.07 -1.21
CA PHE A 91 -6.01 -17.44 -1.46
C PHE A 91 -4.91 -18.17 -0.70
N ASP A 92 -3.94 -18.69 -1.42
CA ASP A 92 -2.85 -19.49 -0.86
C ASP A 92 -1.51 -19.08 -1.47
N SER A 93 -1.23 -17.78 -1.44
CA SER A 93 -0.03 -17.26 -2.06
C SER A 93 0.55 -16.13 -1.22
N THR A 94 1.82 -15.88 -1.41
CA THR A 94 2.50 -14.73 -0.81
C THR A 94 2.43 -13.57 -1.78
N VAL A 95 1.87 -12.47 -1.33
CA VAL A 95 1.75 -11.26 -2.13
C VAL A 95 2.44 -10.11 -1.41
N TRP A 96 3.21 -9.35 -2.15
CA TRP A 96 3.87 -8.16 -1.65
C TRP A 96 3.10 -6.95 -2.16
N VAL A 97 2.71 -6.08 -1.24
CA VAL A 97 1.98 -4.87 -1.57
C VAL A 97 2.77 -3.69 -1.02
N THR A 98 2.97 -2.69 -1.84
CA THR A 98 3.65 -1.47 -1.41
C THR A 98 3.00 -0.25 -2.04
N VAL A 99 3.24 0.91 -1.44
CA VAL A 99 2.89 2.20 -2.02
C VAL A 99 4.18 2.93 -2.34
N ARG A 100 4.24 3.52 -3.52
CA ARG A 100 5.44 4.22 -3.95
C ARG A 100 5.08 5.43 -4.79
N LYS A 101 5.91 6.46 -4.65
CA LYS A 101 5.85 7.60 -5.56
C LYS A 101 6.41 7.19 -6.92
N VAL A 102 5.69 7.49 -7.97
CA VAL A 102 6.00 7.02 -9.33
C VAL A 102 6.07 8.22 -10.26
N PRO A 103 7.07 8.26 -11.16
CA PRO A 103 7.15 9.33 -12.16
C PRO A 103 5.87 9.41 -12.99
N ALA A 104 5.46 10.64 -13.33
CA ALA A 104 4.25 10.84 -14.12
C ALA A 104 4.32 10.16 -15.49
N SER A 105 5.53 10.01 -16.02
CA SER A 105 5.76 9.36 -17.32
C SER A 105 5.70 7.84 -17.26
N SER A 106 5.66 7.23 -16.09
CA SER A 106 5.63 5.77 -15.99
C SER A 106 4.28 5.23 -16.42
N ASP A 107 4.31 4.23 -17.28
CA ASP A 107 3.12 3.51 -17.75
C ASP A 107 2.71 2.38 -16.79
N LEU A 108 3.48 2.15 -15.71
CA LEU A 108 3.27 1.05 -14.77
C LEU A 108 3.22 -0.31 -15.46
N SER A 109 4.05 -0.48 -16.50
CA SER A 109 4.23 -1.79 -17.12
C SER A 109 4.87 -2.76 -16.14
N VAL A 110 4.75 -4.06 -16.41
CA VAL A 110 5.38 -5.08 -15.58
C VAL A 110 6.88 -4.83 -15.46
N ALA A 111 7.55 -4.48 -16.57
CA ALA A 111 8.98 -4.19 -16.54
C ALA A 111 9.32 -2.98 -15.68
N ALA A 112 8.51 -1.91 -15.78
CA ALA A 112 8.73 -0.70 -14.99
C ALA A 112 8.56 -0.99 -13.50
N ILE A 113 7.53 -1.73 -13.12
CA ILE A 113 7.27 -2.08 -11.72
C ILE A 113 8.35 -3.01 -11.19
N SER A 114 8.76 -4.00 -11.99
CA SER A 114 9.85 -4.90 -11.62
C SER A 114 11.13 -4.13 -11.30
N ALA A 115 11.45 -3.12 -12.11
CA ALA A 115 12.61 -2.27 -11.87
C ALA A 115 12.46 -1.49 -10.55
N MET A 116 11.26 -1.03 -10.21
CA MET A 116 11.01 -0.34 -8.95
C MET A 116 11.22 -1.24 -7.74
N PHE A 117 10.80 -2.51 -7.82
CA PHE A 117 11.03 -3.48 -6.76
C PHE A 117 12.50 -3.88 -6.65
N ALA A 118 13.23 -3.90 -7.75
CA ALA A 118 14.65 -4.19 -7.76
C ALA A 118 15.49 -3.02 -7.27
N ASP A 119 15.00 -1.79 -7.41
CA ASP A 119 15.68 -0.59 -6.96
C ASP A 119 15.48 -0.43 -5.45
N GLY A 120 16.46 -0.83 -4.67
CA GLY A 120 16.41 -0.73 -3.23
C GLY A 120 16.49 0.69 -2.67
N ALA A 121 16.46 1.71 -3.52
CA ALA A 121 16.71 3.08 -3.11
C ALA A 121 15.57 3.73 -2.33
N SER A 122 14.38 3.17 -2.38
CA SER A 122 13.23 3.69 -1.63
C SER A 122 12.46 2.55 -1.00
N PRO A 123 12.89 2.07 0.15
CA PRO A 123 12.11 1.07 0.85
C PRO A 123 10.85 1.73 1.37
N VAL A 124 9.83 1.68 0.57
CA VAL A 124 8.50 1.92 1.06
C VAL A 124 8.11 0.69 1.85
N LEU A 125 7.24 0.84 2.82
CA LEU A 125 6.75 -0.27 3.60
C LEU A 125 6.24 -1.36 2.67
N VAL A 126 6.85 -2.53 2.76
CA VAL A 126 6.46 -3.69 1.98
C VAL A 126 5.62 -4.59 2.88
N TYR A 127 4.43 -4.89 2.43
CA TYR A 127 3.54 -5.81 3.15
C TYR A 127 3.62 -7.18 2.50
N GLN A 128 3.94 -8.18 3.31
CA GLN A 128 3.96 -9.56 2.86
C GLN A 128 2.73 -10.27 3.43
N TYR A 129 1.90 -10.78 2.55
CA TYR A 129 0.76 -11.57 2.93
C TYR A 129 1.06 -13.05 2.67
N ALA A 130 0.96 -13.86 3.72
CA ALA A 130 1.06 -15.31 3.60
C ALA A 130 -0.31 -15.90 3.94
N ALA A 131 -0.91 -16.57 2.98
CA ALA A 131 -2.27 -17.04 3.09
C ALA A 131 -2.44 -18.31 3.95
N SER A 132 -1.37 -18.88 4.45
CA SER A 132 -1.42 -20.13 5.22
C SER A 132 -1.90 -19.94 6.65
N GLY A 133 -2.95 -19.17 6.85
CA GLY A 133 -3.73 -19.19 8.08
C GLY A 133 -3.34 -18.25 9.19
N VAL A 134 -2.18 -17.63 9.19
CA VAL A 134 -1.84 -16.65 10.21
C VAL A 134 -1.61 -15.31 9.54
N GLN A 135 -2.68 -14.51 9.52
CA GLN A 135 -2.57 -13.12 9.11
C GLN A 135 -1.92 -12.35 10.25
N ALA A 136 -0.64 -12.19 10.20
CA ALA A 136 0.03 -11.38 11.19
C ALA A 136 -0.35 -9.89 11.03
N ASN A 137 -0.63 -9.46 9.80
CA ASN A 137 -0.94 -8.05 9.55
C ASN A 137 -1.52 -7.87 8.16
N ASN A 138 -2.78 -7.50 8.07
CA ASN A 138 -3.46 -7.26 6.80
C ASN A 138 -3.61 -5.77 6.48
N LYS A 139 -2.90 -4.92 7.18
CA LYS A 139 -2.93 -3.48 6.97
C LYS A 139 -1.54 -2.93 6.74
N LEU A 140 -1.44 -2.11 5.70
CA LEU A 140 -0.23 -1.35 5.40
C LEU A 140 -0.52 0.12 5.67
N LEU A 141 0.34 0.76 6.46
CA LEU A 141 0.24 2.18 6.74
C LEU A 141 1.43 2.91 6.11
N TYR A 142 1.11 3.95 5.35
CA TYR A 142 2.11 4.81 4.76
C TYR A 142 1.88 6.24 5.25
N ASP A 143 2.75 6.69 6.15
CA ASP A 143 2.63 8.00 6.78
C ASP A 143 3.23 9.08 5.87
N LEU A 144 2.40 10.06 5.54
CA LEU A 144 2.79 11.17 4.67
C LEU A 144 2.90 12.50 5.43
N SER A 145 2.70 12.48 6.74
CA SER A 145 2.64 13.71 7.53
C SER A 145 3.90 14.56 7.40
N ALA A 146 5.07 13.93 7.42
CA ALA A 146 6.34 14.64 7.35
C ALA A 146 6.60 15.25 5.97
N MET A 147 5.96 14.72 4.93
CA MET A 147 6.15 15.17 3.55
C MET A 147 5.24 16.33 3.18
N ARG A 148 4.26 16.64 4.01
CA ARG A 148 3.25 17.65 3.73
C ARG A 148 2.59 17.46 2.37
N ALA A 149 2.34 16.20 2.01
CA ALA A 149 1.67 15.87 0.77
C ALA A 149 0.24 16.38 0.78
N ASP A 150 -0.26 16.73 -0.37
CA ASP A 150 -1.66 17.15 -0.54
C ASP A 150 -2.42 16.17 -1.44
N ILE A 151 -3.72 16.41 -1.59
CA ILE A 151 -4.57 15.55 -2.42
C ILE A 151 -4.06 15.53 -3.87
N GLY A 152 -3.59 16.67 -4.38
CA GLY A 152 -3.03 16.74 -5.72
C GLY A 152 -1.82 15.85 -5.92
N ASP A 153 -1.05 15.61 -4.87
CA ASP A 153 0.12 14.73 -4.91
C ASP A 153 -0.24 13.25 -5.02
N MET A 154 -1.47 12.87 -4.69
CA MET A 154 -1.85 11.46 -4.64
C MET A 154 -1.76 10.78 -6.00
N ARG A 155 -1.95 11.51 -7.09
CA ARG A 155 -1.78 10.96 -8.44
C ARG A 155 -0.34 10.55 -8.75
N LYS A 156 0.63 11.01 -7.94
CA LYS A 156 2.04 10.65 -8.08
C LYS A 156 2.37 9.34 -7.36
N TYR A 157 1.43 8.79 -6.61
CA TYR A 157 1.61 7.54 -5.88
C TYR A 157 0.89 6.42 -6.57
N ALA A 158 1.43 5.22 -6.42
CA ALA A 158 0.81 4.01 -6.95
C ALA A 158 0.87 2.90 -5.92
N VAL A 159 -0.12 2.04 -5.96
CA VAL A 159 -0.12 0.78 -5.24
C VAL A 159 0.50 -0.26 -6.17
N LEU A 160 1.53 -0.94 -5.68
CA LEU A 160 2.26 -1.96 -6.44
C LEU A 160 2.05 -3.30 -5.77
N VAL A 161 1.82 -4.32 -6.58
CA VAL A 161 1.57 -5.69 -6.12
C VAL A 161 2.53 -6.63 -6.82
N TYR A 162 3.12 -7.56 -6.07
CA TYR A 162 4.00 -8.58 -6.58
C TYR A 162 3.51 -9.94 -6.10
N SER A 163 3.27 -10.86 -7.01
CA SER A 163 2.88 -12.23 -6.69
C SER A 163 4.08 -13.15 -6.93
N LYS A 164 4.62 -13.70 -5.84
CA LYS A 164 5.92 -14.39 -5.90
C LYS A 164 5.80 -15.85 -6.28
N ASP A 165 4.98 -16.60 -5.56
CA ASP A 165 5.05 -18.07 -5.60
C ASP A 165 4.04 -18.68 -6.56
N ASP A 166 2.89 -18.08 -6.71
CA ASP A 166 1.81 -18.57 -7.56
C ASP A 166 1.17 -17.42 -8.32
N ALA A 167 0.45 -17.76 -9.37
CA ALA A 167 -0.38 -16.77 -10.05
C ALA A 167 -1.50 -16.33 -9.11
N LEU A 168 -1.79 -15.04 -9.12
CA LEU A 168 -2.93 -14.45 -8.44
C LEU A 168 -4.06 -14.35 -9.45
N GLU A 169 -5.13 -15.11 -9.24
CA GLU A 169 -6.26 -15.08 -10.15
C GLU A 169 -7.13 -13.84 -9.89
N THR A 170 -7.92 -13.49 -10.89
CA THR A 170 -8.88 -12.40 -10.77
C THR A 170 -9.82 -12.69 -9.60
N ASP A 171 -10.11 -11.67 -8.81
CA ASP A 171 -11.02 -11.75 -7.65
C ASP A 171 -10.50 -12.57 -6.45
N GLU A 172 -9.23 -12.95 -6.46
CA GLU A 172 -8.64 -13.58 -5.28
C GLU A 172 -8.19 -12.58 -4.21
N LEU A 173 -7.98 -11.34 -4.60
CA LEU A 173 -7.46 -10.31 -3.72
C LEU A 173 -8.21 -9.01 -3.95
N VAL A 174 -8.62 -8.38 -2.85
CA VAL A 174 -9.21 -7.04 -2.89
C VAL A 174 -8.41 -6.15 -1.98
N LEU A 175 -8.00 -5.01 -2.50
CA LEU A 175 -7.28 -4.00 -1.74
C LEU A 175 -8.19 -2.81 -1.51
N HIS A 176 -8.37 -2.44 -0.26
CA HIS A 176 -9.06 -1.21 0.12
C HIS A 176 -8.01 -0.17 0.47
N VAL A 177 -8.00 0.89 -0.29
CA VAL A 177 -7.04 1.98 -0.10
C VAL A 177 -7.77 3.16 0.50
N ASP A 178 -7.40 3.53 1.70
CA ASP A 178 -8.01 4.63 2.44
C ASP A 178 -7.00 5.77 2.53
N VAL A 179 -7.37 6.91 1.98
CA VAL A 179 -6.54 8.11 2.02
C VAL A 179 -7.10 9.05 3.06
N GLU A 180 -6.33 9.32 4.10
CA GLU A 180 -6.73 10.27 5.14
C GLU A 180 -6.28 11.67 4.74
N HIS A 181 -7.24 12.57 4.60
CA HIS A 181 -6.97 13.94 4.21
C HIS A 181 -7.82 14.91 5.02
N GLN A 182 -7.44 16.18 4.99
CA GLN A 182 -8.23 17.22 5.63
C GLN A 182 -9.65 17.20 5.09
N ARG A 183 -10.59 17.49 5.97
CA ARG A 183 -12.00 17.49 5.60
C ARG A 183 -12.26 18.45 4.45
N ILE A 184 -13.10 18.00 3.55
CA ILE A 184 -13.55 18.76 2.39
C ILE A 184 -14.92 19.34 2.74
N PRO A 185 -15.19 20.61 2.35
CA PRO A 185 -16.50 21.16 2.56
C PRO A 185 -17.56 20.31 1.88
N THR A 186 -18.56 19.88 2.65
CA THR A 186 -19.70 19.23 2.04
C THR A 186 -20.55 20.29 1.36
N SER A 187 -20.78 20.13 0.07
CA SER A 187 -21.77 20.92 -0.63
C SER A 187 -23.12 20.61 0.00
N GLY A 188 -23.48 21.42 0.94
CA GLY A 188 -24.79 21.34 1.55
C GLY A 188 -25.86 21.85 0.65
#